data_38941000faa00b7d06deb04af740f6cc
#
_entry.id   38941000faa00b7d06deb04af740f6cc
#
_cell.length_a   1.000
_cell.length_b   1.000
_cell.length_c   1.000
_cell.angle_alpha   90.00
_cell.angle_beta   90.00
_cell.angle_gamma   90.00
#
_symmetry.space_group_name_H-M   'P 1'
#
loop_
_entity.id
_entity.type
_entity.pdbx_description
1 polymer ?
#
loop_
_entity_poly.entity_id
_entity_poly.type
_entity_poly.pdbx_seq_one_letter_code
_entity_poly.pdbx_strand_id
1 'polypeptide(L)'
;HGQIDRRGFLRRAAKFAAAGVTATMLLDALSPNYALAEQIKPGDARIKSERISFASPKGHGSVNGLMIRPAGGGKRGSVVVVHENRGLNPYIEDVARRVAVAGFNALAPDGLSPLGGYPGNDADGRTMQRKLDRGKLLQDFFAAYDRLDADAASNGKIGVAASLFFAP
;
A
#
# COMPACT_ATOMS: atom_id res chain seq x y z
N HIS A 1 -32.33 10.15 5.90
CA HIS A 1 -31.59 9.24 5.02
C HIS A 1 -30.97 8.16 5.91
N GLY A 2 -31.60 6.94 5.91
CA GLY A 2 -31.20 5.85 6.79
C GLY A 2 -29.87 5.25 6.36
N GLN A 3 -28.85 5.45 7.15
CA GLN A 3 -27.60 4.70 7.03
C GLN A 3 -27.92 3.24 7.42
N ILE A 4 -27.67 2.33 6.48
CA ILE A 4 -27.76 0.90 6.74
C ILE A 4 -26.46 0.51 7.42
N ASP A 5 -26.51 0.19 8.72
CA ASP A 5 -25.34 -0.35 9.41
C ASP A 5 -24.98 -1.76 8.89
N ARG A 6 -23.75 -2.20 9.18
CA ARG A 6 -23.23 -3.50 8.74
C ARG A 6 -24.15 -4.68 9.11
N ARG A 7 -24.84 -4.62 10.27
CA ARG A 7 -25.79 -5.63 10.72
C ARG A 7 -27.11 -5.57 9.94
N GLY A 8 -27.58 -4.38 9.59
CA GLY A 8 -28.76 -4.18 8.75
C GLY A 8 -28.55 -4.68 7.32
N PHE A 9 -27.34 -4.48 6.78
CA PHE A 9 -26.94 -5.02 5.49
C PHE A 9 -26.91 -6.56 5.51
N LEU A 10 -26.25 -7.17 6.50
CA LEU A 10 -26.19 -8.62 6.64
C LEU A 10 -27.56 -9.28 6.83
N ARG A 11 -28.47 -8.65 7.58
CA ARG A 11 -29.86 -9.11 7.73
C ARG A 11 -30.65 -9.06 6.41
N ARG A 12 -30.39 -8.07 5.55
CA ARG A 12 -31.05 -7.97 4.24
C ARG A 12 -30.43 -8.94 3.25
N ALA A 13 -29.10 -9.10 3.27
CA ALA A 13 -28.38 -10.07 2.44
C ALA A 13 -28.79 -11.53 2.76
N ALA A 14 -29.05 -11.85 4.03
CA ALA A 14 -29.54 -13.18 4.42
C ALA A 14 -30.88 -13.58 3.76
N LYS A 15 -31.71 -12.61 3.34
CA LYS A 15 -32.95 -12.87 2.58
C LYS A 15 -32.69 -13.35 1.14
N PHE A 16 -31.50 -13.12 0.61
CA PHE A 16 -31.07 -13.58 -0.72
C PHE A 16 -30.33 -14.94 -0.68
N ALA A 17 -30.04 -15.47 0.50
CA ALA A 17 -29.38 -16.76 0.69
C ALA A 17 -30.22 -17.98 0.26
N ALA A 18 -31.49 -17.80 -0.11
CA ALA A 18 -32.37 -18.85 -0.63
C ALA A 18 -31.93 -19.43 -2.00
N ALA A 19 -30.90 -18.85 -2.63
CA ALA A 19 -30.37 -19.30 -3.93
C ALA A 19 -28.97 -19.95 -3.84
N GLY A 20 -28.56 -20.46 -2.67
CA GLY A 20 -27.25 -21.14 -2.52
C GLY A 20 -26.02 -20.19 -2.43
N VAL A 21 -26.23 -18.88 -2.42
CA VAL A 21 -25.17 -17.89 -2.24
C VAL A 21 -25.08 -17.57 -0.74
N THR A 22 -23.96 -17.92 -0.12
CA THR A 22 -23.73 -17.58 1.30
C THR A 22 -23.42 -16.09 1.45
N ALA A 23 -23.72 -15.51 2.63
CA ALA A 23 -23.37 -14.12 2.94
C ALA A 23 -21.85 -13.84 2.80
N THR A 24 -21.02 -14.85 2.99
CA THR A 24 -19.57 -14.81 2.78
C THR A 24 -19.22 -14.67 1.31
N MET A 25 -19.85 -15.47 0.45
CA MET A 25 -19.63 -15.36 -1.01
C MET A 25 -20.09 -13.99 -1.57
N LEU A 26 -21.16 -13.43 -1.01
CA LEU A 26 -21.63 -12.09 -1.39
C LEU A 26 -20.67 -11.00 -0.90
N LEU A 27 -20.10 -11.15 0.29
CA LEU A 27 -19.08 -10.24 0.83
C LEU A 27 -17.78 -10.31 0.01
N ASP A 28 -17.36 -11.49 -0.39
CA ASP A 28 -16.18 -11.67 -1.26
C ASP A 28 -16.41 -11.08 -2.65
N ALA A 29 -17.59 -11.26 -3.23
CA ALA A 29 -17.96 -10.69 -4.53
C ALA A 29 -18.12 -9.16 -4.50
N LEU A 30 -18.48 -8.59 -3.33
CA LEU A 30 -18.62 -7.15 -3.12
C LEU A 30 -17.35 -6.52 -2.50
N SER A 31 -16.38 -7.34 -2.10
CA SER A 31 -15.07 -6.84 -1.66
C SER A 31 -14.36 -6.23 -2.87
N PRO A 32 -13.84 -4.99 -2.75
CA PRO A 32 -13.11 -4.37 -3.84
C PRO A 32 -11.93 -5.27 -4.21
N ASN A 33 -11.99 -5.88 -5.38
CA ASN A 33 -10.84 -6.62 -5.91
C ASN A 33 -9.85 -5.57 -6.45
N TYR A 34 -8.94 -5.12 -5.59
CA TYR A 34 -7.93 -4.12 -5.95
C TYR A 34 -7.05 -4.56 -7.11
N ALA A 35 -6.91 -5.87 -7.34
CA ALA A 35 -6.19 -6.40 -8.50
C ALA A 35 -6.93 -6.12 -9.83
N LEU A 36 -8.27 -6.05 -9.81
CA LEU A 36 -9.06 -5.64 -10.99
C LEU A 36 -9.09 -4.12 -11.17
N ALA A 37 -8.77 -3.35 -10.13
CA ALA A 37 -8.66 -1.90 -10.17
C ALA A 37 -7.23 -1.42 -10.50
N GLU A 38 -6.29 -2.34 -10.75
CA GLU A 38 -4.91 -2.03 -11.10
C GLU A 38 -4.86 -1.25 -12.42
N GLN A 39 -4.35 -0.01 -12.35
CA GLN A 39 -4.25 0.87 -13.51
C GLN A 39 -2.91 0.71 -14.26
N ILE A 40 -1.84 0.43 -13.51
CA ILE A 40 -0.49 0.24 -14.05
C ILE A 40 0.03 -1.14 -13.66
N LYS A 41 0.25 -2.00 -14.66
CA LYS A 41 0.74 -3.36 -14.44
C LYS A 41 2.20 -3.36 -13.94
N PRO A 42 2.62 -4.37 -13.14
CA PRO A 42 4.01 -4.48 -12.67
C PRO A 42 5.07 -4.46 -13.78
N GLY A 43 4.74 -5.02 -14.95
CA GLY A 43 5.61 -5.10 -16.13
C GLY A 43 5.45 -3.94 -17.14
N ASP A 44 4.86 -2.82 -16.75
CA ASP A 44 4.68 -1.66 -17.64
C ASP A 44 6.05 -1.14 -18.12
N ALA A 45 6.22 -1.02 -19.45
CA ALA A 45 7.51 -0.65 -20.07
C ALA A 45 7.97 0.78 -19.72
N ARG A 46 7.08 1.63 -19.21
CA ARG A 46 7.40 3.03 -18.81
C ARG A 46 8.12 3.12 -17.49
N ILE A 47 8.17 2.03 -16.71
CA ILE A 47 8.72 2.00 -15.36
C ILE A 47 9.65 0.81 -15.14
N LYS A 48 10.52 0.93 -14.12
CA LYS A 48 11.36 -0.17 -13.59
C LYS A 48 11.02 -0.33 -12.11
N SER A 49 10.60 -1.53 -11.73
CA SER A 49 10.22 -1.87 -10.34
C SER A 49 11.25 -2.81 -9.72
N GLU A 50 11.59 -2.56 -8.48
CA GLU A 50 12.57 -3.34 -7.73
C GLU A 50 12.10 -3.48 -6.26
N ARG A 51 12.14 -4.69 -5.71
CA ARG A 51 12.01 -4.90 -4.27
C ARG A 51 13.35 -4.62 -3.61
N ILE A 52 13.35 -3.72 -2.65
CA ILE A 52 14.56 -3.33 -1.92
C ILE A 52 14.37 -3.54 -0.42
N SER A 53 15.49 -3.67 0.29
CA SER A 53 15.55 -3.56 1.75
C SER A 53 16.46 -2.40 2.13
N PHE A 54 16.11 -1.66 3.16
CA PHE A 54 16.90 -0.53 3.64
C PHE A 54 16.89 -0.47 5.17
N ALA A 55 17.94 0.13 5.73
CA ALA A 55 18.11 0.24 7.17
C ALA A 55 17.14 1.26 7.78
N SER A 56 16.56 0.90 8.93
CA SER A 56 15.73 1.77 9.77
C SER A 56 16.18 1.64 11.25
N PRO A 57 17.33 2.19 11.60
CA PRO A 57 17.94 1.96 12.92
C PRO A 57 17.15 2.54 14.09
N LYS A 58 16.34 3.56 13.85
CA LYS A 58 15.40 4.15 14.83
C LYS A 58 14.03 3.48 14.84
N GLY A 59 13.73 2.70 13.81
CA GLY A 59 12.49 1.94 13.63
C GLY A 59 12.67 0.47 14.00
N HIS A 60 12.30 -0.40 13.06
CA HIS A 60 12.37 -1.85 13.27
C HIS A 60 13.67 -2.50 12.75
N GLY A 61 14.72 -1.71 12.49
CA GLY A 61 16.04 -2.16 12.06
C GLY A 61 16.18 -2.27 10.55
N SER A 62 15.32 -3.02 9.88
CA SER A 62 15.30 -3.18 8.42
C SER A 62 13.87 -3.16 7.90
N VAL A 63 13.67 -2.50 6.77
CA VAL A 63 12.36 -2.35 6.12
C VAL A 63 12.47 -2.77 4.66
N ASN A 64 11.53 -3.59 4.21
CA ASN A 64 11.36 -3.90 2.80
C ASN A 64 10.46 -2.85 2.14
N GLY A 65 10.61 -2.66 0.84
CA GLY A 65 9.77 -1.74 0.09
C GLY A 65 9.83 -2.00 -1.41
N LEU A 66 8.93 -1.35 -2.12
CA LEU A 66 8.90 -1.35 -3.57
C LEU A 66 9.44 -0.02 -4.08
N MET A 67 10.60 -0.06 -4.72
CA MET A 67 11.21 1.07 -5.43
C MET A 67 10.78 1.02 -6.89
N ILE A 68 10.26 2.12 -7.40
CA ILE A 68 9.84 2.23 -8.79
C ILE A 68 10.41 3.52 -9.39
N ARG A 69 10.99 3.41 -10.59
CA ARG A 69 11.54 4.55 -11.31
C ARG A 69 11.02 4.61 -12.74
N PRO A 70 10.88 5.79 -13.33
CA PRO A 70 10.66 5.93 -14.77
C PRO A 70 11.76 5.25 -15.57
N ALA A 71 11.40 4.53 -16.64
CA ALA A 71 12.36 3.78 -17.46
C ALA A 71 13.40 4.67 -18.14
N GLY A 72 13.09 5.94 -18.41
CA GLY A 72 13.97 6.89 -19.11
C GLY A 72 15.17 7.41 -18.31
N GLY A 73 15.40 6.96 -17.08
CA GLY A 73 16.54 7.35 -16.25
C GLY A 73 16.55 8.83 -15.85
N GLY A 74 17.73 9.30 -15.37
CA GLY A 74 17.97 10.69 -14.96
C GLY A 74 17.49 11.01 -13.53
N LYS A 75 17.97 12.18 -13.03
CA LYS A 75 17.58 12.67 -11.70
C LYS A 75 16.18 13.25 -11.73
N ARG A 76 15.33 12.83 -10.77
CA ARG A 76 13.93 13.21 -10.70
C ARG A 76 13.52 13.55 -9.27
N GLY A 77 12.40 14.24 -9.10
CA GLY A 77 11.73 14.32 -7.83
C GLY A 77 11.32 12.94 -7.35
N SER A 78 11.26 12.74 -6.05
CA SER A 78 10.99 11.46 -5.43
C SER A 78 9.77 11.55 -4.51
N VAL A 79 9.05 10.46 -4.34
CA VAL A 79 7.84 10.38 -3.51
C VAL A 79 7.89 9.13 -2.64
N VAL A 80 7.76 9.30 -1.34
CA VAL A 80 7.45 8.19 -0.42
C VAL A 80 5.95 7.94 -0.47
N VAL A 81 5.54 6.72 -0.85
CA VAL A 81 4.13 6.32 -0.90
C VAL A 81 3.81 5.52 0.35
N VAL A 82 3.15 6.17 1.31
CA VAL A 82 2.84 5.59 2.62
C VAL A 82 1.51 4.86 2.56
N HIS A 83 1.51 3.57 2.94
CA HIS A 83 0.29 2.79 3.10
C HIS A 83 -0.46 3.16 4.38
N GLU A 84 -1.75 2.85 4.45
CA GLU A 84 -2.60 3.10 5.63
C GLU A 84 -2.34 2.04 6.74
N ASN A 85 -3.35 1.23 6.99
CA ASN A 85 -3.40 0.30 8.12
C ASN A 85 -3.39 -1.18 7.70
N ARG A 86 -2.91 -1.50 6.49
CA ARG A 86 -3.00 -2.84 5.90
C ARG A 86 -1.67 -3.37 5.36
N GLY A 87 -0.59 -2.56 5.44
CA GLY A 87 0.69 -2.87 4.82
C GLY A 87 0.75 -2.50 3.34
N LEU A 88 1.82 -2.91 2.68
CA LEU A 88 2.06 -2.67 1.26
C LEU A 88 1.21 -3.62 0.40
N ASN A 89 -0.08 -3.34 0.31
CA ASN A 89 -1.03 -4.12 -0.46
C ASN A 89 -0.98 -3.77 -1.97
N PRO A 90 -1.60 -4.57 -2.85
CA PRO A 90 -1.58 -4.36 -4.31
C PRO A 90 -2.06 -2.97 -4.76
N TYR A 91 -3.00 -2.36 -4.03
CA TYR A 91 -3.47 -1.02 -4.33
C TYR A 91 -2.38 0.04 -4.12
N ILE A 92 -1.65 -0.03 -3.01
CA ILE A 92 -0.53 0.89 -2.72
C ILE A 92 0.61 0.70 -3.72
N GLU A 93 0.87 -0.55 -4.13
CA GLU A 93 1.83 -0.82 -5.20
C GLU A 93 1.43 -0.17 -6.52
N ASP A 94 0.13 -0.22 -6.87
CA ASP A 94 -0.39 0.46 -8.06
C ASP A 94 -0.27 1.98 -7.94
N VAL A 95 -0.56 2.56 -6.78
CA VAL A 95 -0.35 4.00 -6.52
C VAL A 95 1.12 4.37 -6.76
N ALA A 96 2.07 3.57 -6.26
CA ALA A 96 3.49 3.82 -6.46
C ALA A 96 3.89 3.72 -7.96
N ARG A 97 3.33 2.77 -8.71
CA ARG A 97 3.53 2.68 -10.17
C ARG A 97 2.97 3.90 -10.90
N ARG A 98 1.79 4.39 -10.52
CA ARG A 98 1.20 5.62 -11.11
C ARG A 98 2.08 6.84 -10.85
N VAL A 99 2.63 6.99 -9.66
CA VAL A 99 3.60 8.04 -9.32
C VAL A 99 4.83 7.97 -10.24
N ALA A 100 5.34 6.75 -10.49
CA ALA A 100 6.48 6.57 -11.38
C ALA A 100 6.15 6.87 -12.85
N VAL A 101 4.97 6.48 -13.33
CA VAL A 101 4.49 6.85 -14.69
C VAL A 101 4.33 8.36 -14.83
N ALA A 102 3.95 9.07 -13.76
CA ALA A 102 3.90 10.53 -13.72
C ALA A 102 5.29 11.20 -13.72
N GLY A 103 6.38 10.43 -13.71
CA GLY A 103 7.74 10.93 -13.89
C GLY A 103 8.55 11.10 -12.60
N PHE A 104 8.10 10.59 -11.46
CA PHE A 104 8.80 10.65 -10.18
C PHE A 104 9.43 9.29 -9.82
N ASN A 105 10.51 9.30 -9.03
CA ASN A 105 10.91 8.08 -8.33
C ASN A 105 9.91 7.83 -7.20
N ALA A 106 9.48 6.59 -7.01
CA ALA A 106 8.55 6.22 -5.95
C ALA A 106 9.17 5.14 -5.05
N LEU A 107 9.08 5.31 -3.74
CA LEU A 107 9.38 4.26 -2.77
C LEU A 107 8.16 4.03 -1.90
N ALA A 108 7.61 2.82 -1.97
CA ALA A 108 6.54 2.36 -1.11
C ALA A 108 7.11 1.40 -0.05
N PRO A 109 7.39 1.86 1.19
CA PRO A 109 7.87 1.00 2.27
C PRO A 109 6.76 0.07 2.74
N ASP A 110 7.11 -1.15 3.12
CA ASP A 110 6.20 -2.08 3.77
C ASP A 110 6.38 -2.02 5.30
N GLY A 111 5.52 -1.30 5.98
CA GLY A 111 5.52 -1.20 7.43
C GLY A 111 5.27 -2.52 8.16
N LEU A 112 4.79 -3.56 7.46
CA LEU A 112 4.65 -4.90 8.01
C LEU A 112 5.93 -5.76 7.91
N SER A 113 7.03 -5.22 7.38
CA SER A 113 8.32 -5.93 7.23
C SER A 113 8.75 -6.68 8.49
N PRO A 114 8.64 -6.12 9.72
CA PRO A 114 9.03 -6.84 10.95
C PRO A 114 8.20 -8.08 11.24
N LEU A 115 7.03 -8.20 10.63
CA LEU A 115 6.10 -9.32 10.79
C LEU A 115 6.01 -10.21 9.53
N GLY A 116 6.95 -10.05 8.59
CA GLY A 116 7.01 -10.85 7.35
C GLY A 116 6.40 -10.17 6.14
N GLY A 117 5.93 -8.93 6.26
CA GLY A 117 5.33 -8.15 5.16
C GLY A 117 3.83 -8.36 5.00
N TYR A 118 3.29 -7.81 3.90
CA TYR A 118 1.85 -7.91 3.61
C TYR A 118 1.40 -9.38 3.44
N PRO A 119 0.38 -9.84 4.20
CA PRO A 119 0.01 -11.26 4.28
C PRO A 119 -0.85 -11.77 3.10
N GLY A 120 -1.10 -10.94 2.09
CA GLY A 120 -1.92 -11.31 0.94
C GLY A 120 -3.40 -10.95 1.06
N ASN A 121 -3.85 -10.47 2.22
CA ASN A 121 -5.21 -9.94 2.41
C ASN A 121 -5.23 -8.78 3.42
N ASP A 122 -6.18 -7.89 3.24
CA ASP A 122 -6.28 -6.64 4.00
C ASP A 122 -6.75 -6.83 5.46
N ALA A 123 -7.49 -7.89 5.76
CA ALA A 123 -7.99 -8.16 7.11
C ALA A 123 -6.85 -8.58 8.04
N ASP A 124 -6.00 -9.49 7.58
CA ASP A 124 -4.81 -9.93 8.30
C ASP A 124 -3.78 -8.82 8.36
N GLY A 125 -3.55 -8.07 7.28
CA GLY A 125 -2.67 -6.91 7.25
C GLY A 125 -3.04 -5.90 8.35
N ARG A 126 -4.32 -5.58 8.49
CA ARG A 126 -4.82 -4.69 9.54
C ARG A 126 -4.59 -5.26 10.95
N THR A 127 -4.78 -6.56 11.11
CA THR A 127 -4.55 -7.24 12.39
C THR A 127 -3.08 -7.25 12.76
N MET A 128 -2.19 -7.48 11.81
CA MET A 128 -0.75 -7.44 11.99
C MET A 128 -0.28 -6.02 12.35
N GLN A 129 -0.76 -5.00 11.65
CA GLN A 129 -0.34 -3.62 11.90
C GLN A 129 -0.69 -3.11 13.30
N ARG A 130 -1.77 -3.58 13.90
CA ARG A 130 -2.13 -3.26 15.30
C ARG A 130 -1.12 -3.77 16.33
N LYS A 131 -0.29 -4.76 15.96
CA LYS A 131 0.76 -5.34 16.83
C LYS A 131 2.07 -4.56 16.77
N LEU A 132 2.23 -3.67 15.80
CA LEU A 132 3.45 -2.88 15.62
C LEU A 132 3.51 -1.71 16.61
N ASP A 133 4.73 -1.39 17.02
CA ASP A 133 5.03 -0.12 17.67
C ASP A 133 4.85 1.03 16.67
N ARG A 134 3.88 1.92 16.94
CA ARG A 134 3.56 3.04 16.06
C ARG A 134 4.68 4.05 15.93
N GLY A 135 5.47 4.25 17.00
CA GLY A 135 6.62 5.13 16.99
C GLY A 135 7.70 4.60 16.06
N LYS A 136 8.02 3.31 16.16
CA LYS A 136 8.97 2.65 15.25
C LYS A 136 8.48 2.60 13.81
N LEU A 137 7.19 2.34 13.58
CA LEU A 137 6.59 2.37 12.25
C LEU A 137 6.75 3.76 11.59
N LEU A 138 6.56 4.83 12.35
CA LEU A 138 6.80 6.19 11.85
C LEU A 138 8.27 6.40 11.48
N GLN A 139 9.22 5.88 12.28
CA GLN A 139 10.64 5.94 11.97
C GLN A 139 11.01 5.13 10.72
N ASP A 140 10.31 4.03 10.45
CA ASP A 140 10.48 3.27 9.21
C ASP A 140 10.10 4.11 7.97
N PHE A 141 9.05 4.91 8.06
CA PHE A 141 8.69 5.83 6.97
C PHE A 141 9.68 6.99 6.82
N PHE A 142 10.24 7.51 7.91
CA PHE A 142 11.33 8.48 7.83
C PHE A 142 12.59 7.87 7.22
N ALA A 143 12.93 6.63 7.55
CA ALA A 143 14.04 5.92 6.92
C ALA A 143 13.84 5.74 5.40
N ALA A 144 12.60 5.55 4.94
CA ALA A 144 12.30 5.54 3.51
C ALA A 144 12.51 6.91 2.85
N TYR A 145 12.20 8.00 3.54
CA TYR A 145 12.51 9.34 3.10
C TYR A 145 14.03 9.53 2.96
N ASP A 146 14.79 9.21 4.01
CA ASP A 146 16.27 9.30 4.02
C ASP A 146 16.89 8.45 2.91
N ARG A 147 16.33 7.25 2.66
CA ARG A 147 16.77 6.36 1.57
C ARG A 147 16.56 6.99 0.19
N LEU A 148 15.46 7.73 -0.02
CA LEU A 148 15.22 8.45 -1.27
C LEU A 148 16.08 9.70 -1.41
N ASP A 149 16.37 10.40 -0.31
CA ASP A 149 17.24 11.57 -0.31
C ASP A 149 18.66 11.19 -0.72
N ALA A 150 19.16 10.08 -0.22
CA ALA A 150 20.47 9.53 -0.56
C ALA A 150 20.51 8.82 -1.93
N ASP A 151 19.39 8.68 -2.65
CA ASP A 151 19.36 7.97 -3.93
C ASP A 151 20.00 8.79 -5.05
N ALA A 152 20.91 8.17 -5.81
CA ALA A 152 21.61 8.85 -6.90
C ALA A 152 20.67 9.37 -8.01
N ALA A 153 19.49 8.77 -8.17
CA ALA A 153 18.46 9.21 -9.11
C ALA A 153 17.52 10.30 -8.52
N SER A 154 17.71 10.71 -7.26
CA SER A 154 16.99 11.82 -6.66
C SER A 154 17.61 13.16 -7.08
N ASN A 155 16.76 14.16 -7.28
CA ASN A 155 17.18 15.55 -7.46
C ASN A 155 17.09 16.37 -6.16
N GLY A 156 16.92 15.71 -5.00
CA GLY A 156 16.80 16.32 -3.68
C GLY A 156 15.40 16.88 -3.35
N LYS A 157 14.43 16.78 -4.29
CA LYS A 157 13.05 17.19 -4.02
C LYS A 157 12.22 15.95 -3.69
N ILE A 158 11.77 15.84 -2.44
CA ILE A 158 11.05 14.66 -1.96
C ILE A 158 9.69 15.08 -1.42
N GLY A 159 8.64 14.41 -1.92
CA GLY A 159 7.27 14.51 -1.42
C GLY A 159 6.85 13.24 -0.70
N VAL A 160 5.71 13.32 -0.02
CA VAL A 160 5.05 12.18 0.61
C VAL A 160 3.62 12.11 0.09
N ALA A 161 3.23 10.93 -0.40
CA ALA A 161 1.85 10.61 -0.74
C ALA A 161 1.35 9.59 0.30
N ALA A 162 0.41 10.01 1.15
CA ALA A 162 -0.29 9.12 2.06
C ALA A 162 -1.67 8.82 1.46
N SER A 163 -2.00 7.54 1.32
CA SER A 163 -3.35 7.13 0.94
C SER A 163 -4.25 7.22 2.18
N LEU A 164 -4.66 8.43 2.53
CA LEU A 164 -5.65 8.64 3.59
C LEU A 164 -7.05 8.46 2.99
N PHE A 165 -7.55 7.25 3.03
CA PHE A 165 -9.00 7.04 2.95
C PHE A 165 -9.59 7.46 4.30
N PHE A 166 -10.12 8.65 4.37
CA PHE A 166 -11.15 8.96 5.33
C PHE A 166 -12.35 8.08 4.94
N ALA A 167 -12.47 6.90 5.54
CA ALA A 167 -13.76 6.25 5.59
C ALA A 167 -14.65 7.07 6.52
N PRO A 168 -15.85 7.46 6.08
CA PRO A 168 -16.83 8.13 6.91
C PRO A 168 -17.29 7.24 8.06
#